data_ca701cffe089b3a9a0d9e90d2addf896
#
_entry.id   ca701cffe089b3a9a0d9e90d2addf896
#
_cell.length_a   1.000
_cell.length_b   1.000
_cell.length_c   1.000
_cell.angle_alpha   90.00
_cell.angle_beta   90.00
_cell.angle_gamma   90.00
#
_symmetry.space_group_name_H-M   'P 1'
#
loop_
_entity.id
_entity.type
_entity.pdbx_description
1 polymer ?
#
loop_
_entity_poly.entity_id
_entity_poly.type
_entity_poly.pdbx_seq_one_letter_code
_entity_poly.pdbx_strand_id
1 'polypeptide(L)'
;MNTTVRTETIERSTRPWGWYETVSEVSGNKIKRIGVNPGQQISLQRHHQRSEHWVVVQGTAHVTLDDRQFDLATGGHCDIALRQVHRIANRTQQLVEIVEVQFGSYLGEDDIVRLQDDYGRR
;
A
#
# COMPACT_ATOMS: atom_id res chain seq x y z
N MET A 1 -4.36 -5.67 33.84
CA MET A 1 -3.66 -5.59 32.55
C MET A 1 -3.83 -4.20 31.99
N ASN A 2 -2.73 -3.58 31.65
CA ASN A 2 -2.78 -2.24 31.09
C ASN A 2 -3.00 -2.31 29.58
N THR A 3 -4.05 -1.65 29.16
CA THR A 3 -4.25 -1.40 27.75
C THR A 3 -3.52 -0.11 27.39
N THR A 4 -2.46 -0.21 26.64
CA THR A 4 -1.75 0.97 26.17
C THR A 4 -2.53 1.56 25.02
N VAL A 5 -3.16 2.70 25.26
CA VAL A 5 -3.74 3.47 24.18
C VAL A 5 -2.62 4.28 23.56
N ARG A 6 -2.44 4.13 22.26
CA ARG A 6 -1.44 4.89 21.54
C ARG A 6 -1.84 6.36 21.53
N THR A 7 -1.03 7.19 22.19
CA THR A 7 -1.25 8.63 22.24
C THR A 7 -0.45 9.39 21.18
N GLU A 8 0.50 8.71 20.56
CA GLU A 8 1.33 9.31 19.52
C GLU A 8 0.51 9.57 18.25
N THR A 9 0.69 10.75 17.68
CA THR A 9 0.12 11.06 16.39
C THR A 9 0.99 10.50 15.31
N ILE A 10 0.43 9.62 14.47
CA ILE A 10 1.11 9.13 13.28
C ILE A 10 0.91 10.17 12.19
N GLU A 11 2.01 10.63 11.62
CA GLU A 11 1.94 11.59 10.54
C GLU A 11 1.39 10.94 9.27
N ARG A 12 0.39 11.58 8.69
CA ARG A 12 -0.23 11.14 7.44
C ARG A 12 0.37 11.91 6.27
N SER A 13 0.91 11.18 5.31
CA SER A 13 1.42 11.76 4.07
C SER A 13 0.34 11.73 3.01
N THR A 14 -0.08 12.91 2.56
CA THR A 14 -1.12 13.04 1.53
C THR A 14 -0.50 12.84 0.15
N ARG A 15 -1.22 12.13 -0.71
CA ARG A 15 -0.84 11.85 -2.10
C ARG A 15 -2.04 12.12 -3.01
N PRO A 16 -1.84 12.30 -4.33
CA PRO A 16 -2.95 12.56 -5.24
C PRO A 16 -4.06 11.51 -5.19
N TRP A 17 -3.71 10.26 -4.92
CA TRP A 17 -4.64 9.12 -4.87
C TRP A 17 -5.23 8.86 -3.47
N GLY A 18 -4.71 9.50 -2.44
CA GLY A 18 -5.15 9.26 -1.07
C GLY A 18 -4.08 9.64 -0.06
N TRP A 19 -3.66 8.69 0.77
CA TRP A 19 -2.70 8.96 1.84
C TRP A 19 -2.01 7.67 2.31
N TYR A 20 -0.90 7.83 3.02
CA TYR A 20 -0.32 6.72 3.78
C TYR A 20 0.24 7.20 5.12
N GLU A 21 0.39 6.25 6.03
CA GLU A 21 0.97 6.43 7.35
C GLU A 21 1.98 5.33 7.58
N THR A 22 3.18 5.67 8.08
CA THR A 22 4.14 4.66 8.52
C THR A 22 3.85 4.37 9.98
N VAL A 23 3.38 3.16 10.26
CA VAL A 23 2.99 2.73 11.59
C VAL A 23 4.19 2.26 12.40
N SER A 24 5.11 1.57 11.75
CA SER A 24 6.31 1.03 12.39
C SER A 24 7.39 0.85 11.35
N GLU A 25 8.62 1.14 11.74
CA GLU A 25 9.78 0.90 10.89
C GLU A 25 10.95 0.44 11.75
N VAL A 26 11.44 -0.76 11.46
CA VAL A 26 12.62 -1.33 12.09
C VAL A 26 13.51 -1.92 11.01
N SER A 27 14.70 -2.37 11.40
CA SER A 27 15.60 -3.00 10.43
C SER A 27 14.93 -4.23 9.80
N GLY A 28 14.80 -4.22 8.48
CA GLY A 28 14.27 -5.34 7.72
C GLY A 28 12.77 -5.37 7.51
N ASN A 29 11.99 -4.51 8.19
CA ASN A 29 10.55 -4.45 7.93
C ASN A 29 9.95 -3.08 8.25
N LYS A 30 8.89 -2.77 7.53
CA LYS A 30 8.11 -1.54 7.70
C LYS A 30 6.63 -1.87 7.56
N ILE A 31 5.81 -1.26 8.42
CA ILE A 31 4.36 -1.41 8.36
C ILE A 31 3.76 -0.07 8.02
N LYS A 32 2.91 -0.07 6.99
CA LYS A 32 2.19 1.13 6.53
C LYS A 32 0.70 0.88 6.51
N ARG A 33 -0.04 1.95 6.69
CA ARG A 33 -1.47 2.01 6.42
C ARG A 33 -1.69 2.91 5.22
N ILE A 34 -2.44 2.45 4.24
CA ILE A 34 -2.64 3.16 2.96
C ILE A 34 -4.13 3.34 2.74
N GLY A 35 -4.54 4.56 2.47
CA GLY A 35 -5.91 4.87 2.09
C GLY A 35 -5.96 5.29 0.62
N VAL A 36 -6.85 4.66 -0.15
CA VAL A 36 -7.07 5.00 -1.56
C VAL A 36 -8.48 5.57 -1.70
N ASN A 37 -8.55 6.82 -2.14
CA ASN A 37 -9.82 7.53 -2.28
C ASN A 37 -10.67 6.91 -3.39
N PRO A 38 -12.01 7.07 -3.31
CA PRO A 38 -12.91 6.58 -4.36
C PRO A 38 -12.49 7.03 -5.76
N GLY A 39 -12.47 6.10 -6.69
CA GLY A 39 -12.12 6.37 -8.08
C GLY A 39 -10.64 6.59 -8.36
N GLN A 40 -9.78 6.50 -7.37
CA GLN A 40 -8.34 6.74 -7.51
C GLN A 40 -7.56 5.43 -7.53
N GLN A 41 -6.30 5.52 -7.95
CA GLN A 41 -5.39 4.37 -7.95
C GLN A 41 -3.95 4.85 -7.77
N ILE A 42 -3.12 4.01 -7.15
CA ILE A 42 -1.68 4.27 -7.09
C ILE A 42 -1.06 4.03 -8.47
N SER A 43 0.20 4.41 -8.65
CA SER A 43 0.90 4.09 -9.89
C SER A 43 1.03 2.58 -10.09
N LEU A 44 1.11 2.15 -11.34
CA LEU A 44 1.55 0.81 -11.66
C LEU A 44 3.06 0.77 -11.45
N GLN A 45 3.53 -0.05 -10.52
CA GLN A 45 4.87 0.10 -9.98
C GLN A 45 5.50 -1.24 -9.62
N ARG A 46 6.81 -1.23 -9.40
CA ARG A 46 7.56 -2.35 -8.84
C ARG A 46 8.69 -1.83 -7.96
N HIS A 47 9.17 -2.70 -7.07
CA HIS A 47 10.28 -2.41 -6.17
C HIS A 47 11.36 -3.48 -6.32
N HIS A 48 12.63 -3.10 -6.24
CA HIS A 48 13.75 -4.00 -6.47
C HIS A 48 14.28 -4.64 -5.18
N GLN A 49 14.06 -4.00 -4.03
CA GLN A 49 14.72 -4.39 -2.79
C GLN A 49 13.75 -4.80 -1.68
N ARG A 50 12.44 -4.76 -1.94
CA ARG A 50 11.44 -5.15 -0.96
C ARG A 50 10.34 -5.99 -1.57
N SER A 51 9.82 -6.91 -0.76
CA SER A 51 8.54 -7.58 -1.01
C SER A 51 7.49 -7.00 -0.07
N GLU A 52 6.22 -7.25 -0.36
CA GLU A 52 5.11 -6.68 0.40
C GLU A 52 4.03 -7.73 0.67
N HIS A 53 3.34 -7.56 1.78
CA HIS A 53 2.13 -8.31 2.08
C HIS A 53 1.01 -7.30 2.36
N TRP A 54 -0.12 -7.44 1.68
CA TRP A 54 -1.25 -6.53 1.80
C TRP A 54 -2.44 -7.21 2.44
N VAL A 55 -3.09 -6.51 3.37
CA VAL A 55 -4.37 -6.93 3.94
C VAL A 55 -5.35 -5.77 3.78
N VAL A 56 -6.49 -6.03 3.16
CA VAL A 56 -7.57 -5.04 3.06
C VAL A 56 -8.30 -4.99 4.39
N VAL A 57 -8.33 -3.84 5.03
CA VAL A 57 -8.99 -3.65 6.33
C VAL A 57 -10.28 -2.86 6.21
N GLN A 58 -10.50 -2.17 5.09
CA GLN A 58 -11.74 -1.44 4.82
C GLN A 58 -11.98 -1.38 3.31
N GLY A 59 -13.22 -1.63 2.90
CA GLY A 59 -13.64 -1.54 1.51
C GLY A 59 -13.22 -2.72 0.67
N THR A 60 -13.27 -2.55 -0.64
CA THR A 60 -12.86 -3.55 -1.64
C THR A 60 -11.81 -2.94 -2.56
N ALA A 61 -10.62 -3.53 -2.55
CA ALA A 61 -9.51 -3.10 -3.39
C ALA A 61 -9.51 -3.87 -4.70
N HIS A 62 -9.24 -3.17 -5.80
CA HIS A 62 -8.96 -3.80 -7.09
C HIS A 62 -7.45 -3.89 -7.25
N VAL A 63 -6.92 -5.10 -7.34
CA VAL A 63 -5.48 -5.35 -7.36
C VAL A 63 -5.05 -5.77 -8.76
N THR A 64 -3.98 -5.16 -9.24
CA THR A 64 -3.23 -5.63 -10.41
C THR A 64 -1.93 -6.23 -9.90
N LEU A 65 -1.64 -7.45 -10.32
CA LEU A 65 -0.45 -8.20 -9.92
C LEU A 65 0.08 -8.92 -11.16
N ASP A 66 1.11 -8.34 -11.78
CA ASP A 66 1.61 -8.70 -13.10
C ASP A 66 0.49 -8.66 -14.14
N ASP A 67 0.13 -9.78 -14.76
CA ASP A 67 -0.93 -9.86 -15.78
C ASP A 67 -2.30 -10.22 -15.21
N ARG A 68 -2.42 -10.34 -13.87
CA ARG A 68 -3.68 -10.68 -13.20
C ARG A 68 -4.33 -9.45 -12.59
N GLN A 69 -5.66 -9.44 -12.61
CA GLN A 69 -6.46 -8.45 -11.90
C GLN A 69 -7.53 -9.16 -11.10
N PHE A 70 -7.76 -8.72 -9.88
CA PHE A 70 -8.75 -9.32 -9.00
C PHE A 70 -9.16 -8.35 -7.90
N ASP A 71 -10.32 -8.59 -7.30
CA ASP A 71 -10.80 -7.82 -6.18
C ASP A 71 -10.48 -8.53 -4.86
N LEU A 72 -10.11 -7.73 -3.86
CA LEU A 72 -9.95 -8.17 -2.49
C LEU A 72 -10.93 -7.41 -1.62
N ALA A 73 -11.88 -8.12 -1.04
CA ALA A 73 -12.79 -7.57 -0.03
C ALA A 73 -12.08 -7.45 1.31
N THR A 74 -12.72 -6.79 2.27
CA THR A 74 -12.19 -6.66 3.64
C THR A 74 -11.80 -8.03 4.20
N GLY A 75 -10.59 -8.13 4.72
CA GLY A 75 -9.99 -9.40 5.18
C GLY A 75 -9.22 -10.13 4.10
N GLY A 76 -9.38 -9.78 2.84
CA GLY A 76 -8.59 -10.36 1.75
C GLY A 76 -7.15 -9.87 1.80
N HIS A 77 -6.24 -10.69 1.30
CA HIS A 77 -4.81 -10.39 1.36
C HIS A 77 -4.08 -10.98 0.15
N CYS A 78 -2.90 -10.46 -0.13
CA CYS A 78 -2.01 -11.01 -1.15
C CYS A 78 -0.56 -10.66 -0.86
N ASP A 79 0.34 -11.44 -1.45
CA ASP A 79 1.78 -11.21 -1.40
C ASP A 79 2.26 -10.60 -2.71
N ILE A 80 3.22 -9.67 -2.59
CA ILE A 80 3.88 -9.06 -3.73
C ILE A 80 5.37 -9.36 -3.62
N ALA A 81 5.88 -10.11 -4.57
CA ALA A 81 7.29 -10.51 -4.61
C ALA A 81 8.18 -9.35 -5.07
N LEU A 82 9.48 -9.49 -4.84
CA LEU A 82 10.46 -8.57 -5.40
C LEU A 82 10.24 -8.42 -6.90
N ARG A 83 10.28 -7.17 -7.38
CA ARG A 83 10.15 -6.79 -8.79
C ARG A 83 8.79 -7.09 -9.42
N GLN A 84 7.84 -7.58 -8.67
CA GLN A 84 6.52 -7.88 -9.19
C GLN A 84 5.76 -6.58 -9.44
N VAL A 85 5.21 -6.44 -10.63
CA VAL A 85 4.43 -5.25 -11.01
C VAL A 85 3.08 -5.30 -10.31
N HIS A 86 2.71 -4.20 -9.66
CA HIS A 86 1.49 -4.16 -8.86
C HIS A 86 0.86 -2.77 -8.82
N ARG A 87 -0.43 -2.76 -8.53
CA ARG A 87 -1.23 -1.55 -8.34
C ARG A 87 -2.44 -1.86 -7.46
N ILE A 88 -2.81 -0.89 -6.62
CA ILE A 88 -4.10 -0.86 -5.94
C ILE A 88 -4.96 0.20 -6.61
N ALA A 89 -6.18 -0.15 -6.96
CA ALA A 89 -7.19 0.80 -7.43
C ALA A 89 -8.41 0.72 -6.53
N ASN A 90 -9.09 1.85 -6.37
CA ASN A 90 -10.39 1.90 -5.71
C ASN A 90 -11.46 2.23 -6.77
N ARG A 91 -12.20 1.20 -7.18
CA ARG A 91 -13.28 1.33 -8.17
C ARG A 91 -14.64 1.51 -7.51
N THR A 92 -14.66 1.81 -6.22
CA THR A 92 -15.89 1.96 -5.42
C THR A 92 -16.10 3.42 -5.05
N GLN A 93 -17.20 3.69 -4.36
CA GLN A 93 -17.52 5.02 -3.86
C GLN A 93 -17.15 5.21 -2.39
N GLN A 94 -16.47 4.24 -1.80
CA GLN A 94 -16.03 4.29 -0.41
C GLN A 94 -14.51 4.24 -0.33
N LEU A 95 -13.96 4.70 0.78
CA LEU A 95 -12.52 4.61 1.02
C LEU A 95 -12.08 3.14 1.07
N VAL A 96 -10.96 2.84 0.43
CA VAL A 96 -10.25 1.57 0.58
C VAL A 96 -9.07 1.79 1.48
N GLU A 97 -8.91 0.94 2.50
CA GLU A 97 -7.78 1.03 3.40
C GLU A 97 -7.07 -0.32 3.49
N ILE A 98 -5.76 -0.27 3.37
CA ILE A 98 -4.89 -1.45 3.33
C ILE A 98 -3.80 -1.30 4.39
N VAL A 99 -3.49 -2.41 5.08
CA VAL A 99 -2.27 -2.52 5.88
C VAL A 99 -1.23 -3.25 5.04
N GLU A 100 -0.08 -2.64 4.89
CA GLU A 100 1.03 -3.15 4.09
C GLU A 100 2.20 -3.47 5.00
N VAL A 101 2.73 -4.68 4.90
CA VAL A 101 3.98 -5.06 5.56
C VAL A 101 5.05 -5.19 4.49
N GLN A 102 6.13 -4.43 4.63
CA GLN A 102 7.27 -4.45 3.73
C GLN A 102 8.42 -5.22 4.35
N PHE A 103 9.06 -6.07 3.57
CA PHE A 103 10.24 -6.83 3.98
C PHE A 103 11.37 -6.59 2.99
N GLY A 104 12.57 -6.30 3.48
CA GLY A 104 13.69 -6.14 2.58
C GLY A 104 14.93 -5.55 3.23
N SER A 105 16.01 -5.53 2.45
CA SER A 105 17.28 -4.95 2.88
C SER A 105 17.27 -3.43 2.82
N TYR A 106 16.40 -2.86 2.01
CA TYR A 106 16.24 -1.42 1.87
C TYR A 106 14.76 -1.09 1.68
N LEU A 107 14.24 -0.20 2.52
CA LEU A 107 12.82 0.15 2.57
C LEU A 107 12.55 1.63 2.25
N GLY A 108 13.50 2.32 1.63
CA GLY A 108 13.33 3.71 1.22
C GLY A 108 12.28 3.88 0.13
N GLU A 109 11.58 4.99 0.17
CA GLU A 109 10.49 5.29 -0.79
C GLU A 109 11.01 5.55 -2.20
N ASP A 110 12.30 5.74 -2.37
CA ASP A 110 12.94 5.92 -3.69
C ASP A 110 13.20 4.59 -4.41
N ASP A 111 12.98 3.44 -3.77
CA ASP A 111 13.01 2.13 -4.42
C ASP A 111 11.68 1.89 -5.12
N ILE A 112 11.44 2.60 -6.21
CA ILE A 112 10.22 2.51 -6.99
C ILE A 112 10.51 2.77 -8.47
N VAL A 113 9.94 1.92 -9.32
CA VAL A 113 9.84 2.15 -10.75
C VAL A 113 8.36 2.31 -11.08
N ARG A 114 7.97 3.50 -11.50
CA ARG A 114 6.59 3.77 -11.92
C ARG A 114 6.47 3.51 -13.42
N LEU A 115 5.64 2.53 -13.78
CA LEU A 115 5.40 2.15 -15.16
C LEU A 115 4.24 2.94 -15.76
N GLN A 116 3.25 3.30 -14.94
CA GLN A 116 2.11 4.11 -15.31
C GLN A 116 1.65 4.88 -14.08
N ASP A 117 1.48 6.18 -14.20
CA ASP A 117 1.03 7.02 -13.10
C ASP A 117 0.07 8.08 -13.64
N ASP A 118 -1.18 8.06 -13.15
CA ASP A 118 -2.24 8.98 -13.58
C ASP A 118 -1.95 10.43 -13.21
N TYR A 119 -0.98 10.67 -12.32
CA TYR A 119 -0.69 12.00 -11.78
C TYR A 119 0.63 12.58 -12.32
N GLY A 120 1.25 11.92 -13.28
CA GLY A 120 2.47 12.40 -13.95
C GLY A 120 3.74 12.35 -13.11
N ARG A 121 3.77 11.60 -12.03
CA ARG A 121 4.98 11.43 -11.20
C ARG A 121 5.95 10.46 -11.85
N ARG A 122 7.20 10.58 -11.49
CA ARG A 122 8.25 9.67 -12.00
C ARG A 122 8.98 8.97 -10.88
#